data_5bb3e5abfe12c76f486fe3e414844484
#
_entry.id   5bb3e5abfe12c76f486fe3e414844484
#
_cell.length_a   1.000
_cell.length_b   1.000
_cell.length_c   1.000
_cell.angle_alpha   90.00
_cell.angle_beta   90.00
_cell.angle_gamma   90.00
#
_symmetry.space_group_name_H-M   'P 1'
#
loop_
_entity.id
_entity.type
_entity.pdbx_description
1 polymer ?
#
loop_
_entity_poly.entity_id
_entity_poly.type
_entity_poly.pdbx_seq_one_letter_code
_entity_poly.pdbx_strand_id
1 'polypeptide(L)'
;ELGRTAGRVFTLENLNLPVDHPGCPFALARDTRALVQAVDSPHLRMNLDLYHAQIGEGNLIELCRACRPWIGEIQVADVPGRAQPGTGEISYRAVATALRSMGYRGTVAMEAFATGSSDDALDDFIRTFSLPPESLPSEGAPA
;
A
#
# COMPACT_ATOMS: atom_id res chain seq x y z
N GLU A 1 24.46 0.48 -1.18
CA GLU A 1 25.61 1.03 -0.39
C GLU A 1 25.23 2.32 0.34
N LEU A 2 24.67 3.32 -0.33
CA LEU A 2 24.27 4.61 0.29
C LEU A 2 23.39 4.41 1.53
N GLY A 3 22.37 3.56 1.46
CA GLY A 3 21.49 3.30 2.60
C GLY A 3 22.22 2.75 3.80
N ARG A 4 23.12 1.80 3.58
CA ARG A 4 23.96 1.23 4.64
C ARG A 4 24.86 2.28 5.28
N THR A 5 25.50 3.10 4.45
CA THR A 5 26.42 4.15 4.94
C THR A 5 25.68 5.25 5.70
N ALA A 6 24.49 5.63 5.24
CA ALA A 6 23.69 6.68 5.86
C ALA A 6 22.77 6.17 7.00
N GLY A 7 22.72 4.86 7.25
CA GLY A 7 21.77 4.26 8.20
C GLY A 7 20.30 4.51 7.82
N ARG A 8 19.99 4.55 6.51
CA ARG A 8 18.66 4.86 5.98
C ARG A 8 18.13 3.71 5.13
N VAL A 9 16.81 3.62 5.06
CA VAL A 9 16.09 2.77 4.12
C VAL A 9 15.60 3.66 2.97
N PHE A 10 15.91 3.26 1.75
CA PHE A 10 15.33 3.82 0.54
C PHE A 10 14.16 2.93 0.11
N THR A 11 13.12 3.55 -0.42
CA THR A 11 12.01 2.83 -1.01
C THR A 11 11.95 3.07 -2.51
N LEU A 12 11.64 2.02 -3.25
CA LEU A 12 11.42 2.05 -4.69
C LEU A 12 9.93 1.89 -4.95
N GLU A 13 9.36 2.82 -5.69
CA GLU A 13 7.93 2.89 -5.94
C GLU A 13 7.55 2.35 -7.32
N ASN A 14 6.40 1.69 -7.41
CA ASN A 14 5.73 1.38 -8.67
C ASN A 14 4.89 2.57 -9.11
N LEU A 15 5.09 3.02 -10.37
CA LEU A 15 4.48 4.25 -10.90
C LEU A 15 3.69 3.96 -12.17
N ASN A 16 2.39 4.23 -12.22
CA ASN A 16 1.57 3.93 -13.38
C ASN A 16 1.99 4.73 -14.63
N LEU A 17 2.04 4.05 -15.78
CA LEU A 17 2.38 4.65 -17.08
C LEU A 17 1.20 5.39 -17.73
N PRO A 18 -0.05 4.88 -17.66
CA PRO A 18 -1.13 5.42 -18.47
C PRO A 18 -1.55 6.83 -18.10
N VAL A 19 -1.42 7.23 -16.85
CA VAL A 19 -1.96 8.49 -16.34
C VAL A 19 -0.86 9.44 -15.88
N ASP A 20 0.00 9.00 -14.96
CA ASP A 20 0.86 9.94 -14.23
C ASP A 20 2.33 9.94 -14.69
N HIS A 21 2.88 8.78 -15.07
CA HIS A 21 4.32 8.62 -15.26
C HIS A 21 4.69 7.94 -16.59
N PRO A 22 4.33 8.50 -17.76
CA PRO A 22 4.67 7.89 -19.04
C PRO A 22 6.19 7.71 -19.20
N GLY A 23 6.61 6.48 -19.55
CA GLY A 23 8.02 6.14 -19.74
C GLY A 23 8.77 5.70 -18.47
N CYS A 24 8.12 5.63 -17.31
CA CYS A 24 8.76 5.10 -16.10
C CYS A 24 9.08 3.60 -16.24
N PRO A 25 10.30 3.14 -15.93
CA PRO A 25 10.68 1.73 -16.07
C PRO A 25 10.07 0.80 -15.01
N PHE A 26 9.60 1.33 -13.88
CA PHE A 26 9.03 0.55 -12.76
C PHE A 26 7.51 0.80 -12.63
N ALA A 27 6.78 0.50 -13.69
CA ALA A 27 5.34 0.72 -13.74
C ALA A 27 4.53 -0.29 -12.92
N LEU A 28 5.02 -1.52 -12.85
CA LEU A 28 4.31 -2.60 -12.18
C LEU A 28 4.99 -2.97 -10.86
N ALA A 29 4.21 -3.24 -9.85
CA ALA A 29 4.73 -3.62 -8.54
C ALA A 29 5.55 -4.92 -8.61
N ARG A 30 5.24 -5.83 -9.54
CA ARG A 30 6.05 -7.05 -9.76
C ARG A 30 7.48 -6.74 -10.20
N ASP A 31 7.69 -5.69 -11.02
CA ASP A 31 9.01 -5.32 -11.53
C ASP A 31 9.83 -4.63 -10.43
N THR A 32 9.18 -3.74 -9.67
CA THR A 32 9.74 -3.12 -8.46
C THR A 32 10.15 -4.18 -7.44
N ARG A 33 9.27 -5.15 -7.18
CA ARG A 33 9.56 -6.28 -6.29
C ARG A 33 10.76 -7.09 -6.79
N ALA A 34 10.81 -7.41 -8.07
CA ALA A 34 11.92 -8.19 -8.64
C ALA A 34 13.27 -7.52 -8.41
N LEU A 35 13.36 -6.20 -8.60
CA LEU A 35 14.58 -5.45 -8.32
C LEU A 35 14.93 -5.45 -6.83
N VAL A 36 13.97 -5.12 -5.95
CA VAL A 36 14.21 -5.09 -4.50
C VAL A 36 14.64 -6.47 -3.99
N GLN A 37 14.01 -7.53 -4.49
CA GLN A 37 14.37 -8.92 -4.19
C GLN A 37 15.77 -9.28 -4.69
N ALA A 38 16.14 -8.88 -5.90
CA ALA A 38 17.47 -9.15 -6.46
C ALA A 38 18.58 -8.41 -5.71
N VAL A 39 18.31 -7.21 -5.21
CA VAL A 39 19.27 -6.44 -4.38
C VAL A 39 19.42 -7.05 -2.99
N ASP A 40 18.35 -7.65 -2.45
CA ASP A 40 18.29 -8.33 -1.15
C ASP A 40 18.98 -7.55 -0.01
N SER A 41 18.58 -6.30 0.16
CA SER A 41 19.15 -5.41 1.15
C SER A 41 18.08 -4.89 2.13
N PRO A 42 18.35 -4.84 3.44
CA PRO A 42 17.45 -4.18 4.38
C PRO A 42 17.35 -2.68 4.18
N HIS A 43 18.26 -2.09 3.39
CA HIS A 43 18.30 -0.67 3.07
C HIS A 43 17.61 -0.30 1.75
N LEU A 44 17.01 -1.28 1.05
CA LEU A 44 16.17 -1.04 -0.13
C LEU A 44 14.88 -1.85 0.01
N ARG A 45 13.76 -1.19 0.05
CA ARG A 45 12.43 -1.79 0.19
C ARG A 45 11.51 -1.26 -0.90
N MET A 46 10.29 -1.79 -0.96
CA MET A 46 9.24 -1.25 -1.82
C MET A 46 8.48 -0.14 -1.10
N ASN A 47 8.20 0.95 -1.78
CA ASN A 47 6.99 1.72 -1.57
C ASN A 47 5.92 1.11 -2.49
N LEU A 48 5.00 0.34 -1.91
CA LEU A 48 3.90 -0.25 -2.68
C LEU A 48 2.75 0.75 -2.74
N ASP A 49 2.71 1.54 -3.82
CA ASP A 49 1.61 2.46 -4.05
C ASP A 49 0.42 1.72 -4.70
N LEU A 50 -0.70 1.70 -3.98
CA LEU A 50 -1.91 0.97 -4.40
C LEU A 50 -2.75 1.75 -5.42
N TYR A 51 -2.65 3.08 -5.48
CA TYR A 51 -3.25 3.88 -6.54
C TYR A 51 -2.59 3.56 -7.89
N HIS A 52 -1.26 3.61 -7.94
CA HIS A 52 -0.53 3.27 -9.15
C HIS A 52 -0.73 1.80 -9.55
N ALA A 53 -0.76 0.90 -8.58
CA ALA A 53 -0.99 -0.52 -8.82
C ALA A 53 -2.40 -0.81 -9.35
N GLN A 54 -3.44 -0.11 -8.87
CA GLN A 54 -4.80 -0.27 -9.38
C GLN A 54 -4.89 0.07 -10.87
N ILE A 55 -4.28 1.19 -11.27
CA ILE A 55 -4.26 1.63 -12.67
C ILE A 55 -3.43 0.69 -13.56
N GLY A 56 -2.33 0.17 -13.02
CA GLY A 56 -1.37 -0.64 -13.77
C GLY A 56 -1.72 -2.12 -13.89
N GLU A 57 -2.17 -2.75 -12.82
CA GLU A 57 -2.30 -4.21 -12.76
C GLU A 57 -3.48 -4.72 -11.92
N GLY A 58 -4.03 -3.93 -10.99
CA GLY A 58 -5.16 -4.33 -10.15
C GLY A 58 -4.86 -5.48 -9.17
N ASN A 59 -5.92 -6.20 -8.75
CA ASN A 59 -5.82 -7.37 -7.85
C ASN A 59 -5.04 -7.07 -6.55
N LEU A 60 -5.29 -5.91 -5.96
CA LEU A 60 -4.47 -5.28 -4.92
C LEU A 60 -4.22 -6.16 -3.68
N ILE A 61 -5.20 -6.94 -3.25
CA ILE A 61 -5.07 -7.80 -2.05
C ILE A 61 -4.01 -8.88 -2.28
N GLU A 62 -4.07 -9.57 -3.42
CA GLU A 62 -3.07 -10.57 -3.77
C GLU A 62 -1.71 -9.95 -4.06
N LEU A 63 -1.69 -8.74 -4.62
CA LEU A 63 -0.47 -8.00 -4.81
C LEU A 63 0.21 -7.66 -3.47
N CYS A 64 -0.53 -7.15 -2.49
CA CYS A 64 -0.04 -6.93 -1.13
C CYS A 64 0.54 -8.22 -0.52
N ARG A 65 -0.16 -9.35 -0.68
CA ARG A 65 0.30 -10.66 -0.21
C ARG A 65 1.62 -11.06 -0.84
N ALA A 66 1.72 -10.94 -2.17
CA ALA A 66 2.90 -11.31 -2.94
C ALA A 66 4.11 -10.41 -2.65
N CYS A 67 3.89 -9.13 -2.35
CA CYS A 67 4.95 -8.16 -2.10
C CYS A 67 5.35 -8.06 -0.62
N ARG A 68 4.54 -8.60 0.31
CA ARG A 68 4.66 -8.40 1.76
C ARG A 68 6.10 -8.48 2.32
N PRO A 69 6.95 -9.45 1.97
CA PRO A 69 8.29 -9.55 2.53
C PRO A 69 9.22 -8.39 2.21
N TRP A 70 8.92 -7.65 1.14
CA TRP A 70 9.78 -6.59 0.61
C TRP A 70 9.21 -5.18 0.80
N ILE A 71 7.99 -5.05 1.31
CA ILE A 71 7.34 -3.76 1.54
C ILE A 71 8.07 -3.01 2.67
N GLY A 72 8.43 -1.76 2.41
CA GLY A 72 8.88 -0.78 3.40
C GLY A 72 7.73 0.08 3.88
N GLU A 73 6.88 0.54 2.94
CA GLU A 73 5.62 1.23 3.23
C GLU A 73 4.60 0.96 2.12
N ILE A 74 3.34 1.24 2.42
CA ILE A 74 2.23 1.23 1.47
C ILE A 74 1.73 2.66 1.33
N GLN A 75 1.56 3.13 0.08
CA GLN A 75 0.86 4.38 -0.20
C GLN A 75 -0.51 4.13 -0.79
N VAL A 76 -1.45 5.04 -0.49
CA VAL A 76 -2.84 4.91 -0.90
C VAL A 76 -3.43 6.23 -1.39
N ALA A 77 -4.15 6.15 -2.50
CA ALA A 77 -5.12 7.11 -2.99
C ALA A 77 -6.19 6.37 -3.80
N ASP A 78 -7.36 6.96 -3.99
CA ASP A 78 -8.43 6.29 -4.72
C ASP A 78 -8.39 6.56 -6.23
N VAL A 79 -8.95 5.66 -7.00
CA VAL A 79 -9.07 5.72 -8.45
C VAL A 79 -10.56 5.82 -8.82
N PRO A 80 -10.90 6.69 -9.78
CA PRO A 80 -10.09 7.71 -10.44
C PRO A 80 -9.86 8.96 -9.59
N GLY A 81 -8.92 9.80 -10.00
CA GLY A 81 -8.75 11.16 -9.49
C GLY A 81 -7.72 11.34 -8.37
N ARG A 82 -7.10 10.26 -7.88
CA ARG A 82 -6.06 10.30 -6.85
C ARG A 82 -6.50 11.03 -5.57
N ALA A 83 -7.78 10.84 -5.18
CA ALA A 83 -8.34 11.44 -3.99
C ALA A 83 -8.25 10.50 -2.77
N GLN A 84 -8.74 10.94 -1.60
CA GLN A 84 -8.67 10.13 -0.38
C GLN A 84 -9.44 8.80 -0.51
N PRO A 85 -9.07 7.75 0.24
CA PRO A 85 -9.78 6.48 0.27
C PRO A 85 -11.29 6.63 0.52
N GLY A 86 -12.09 5.93 -0.30
CA GLY A 86 -13.56 5.96 -0.24
C GLY A 86 -14.22 6.91 -1.23
N THR A 87 -13.45 7.58 -2.08
CA THR A 87 -13.96 8.48 -3.12
C THR A 87 -14.04 7.85 -4.50
N GLY A 88 -13.51 6.64 -4.67
CA GLY A 88 -13.40 5.97 -5.96
C GLY A 88 -13.79 4.50 -5.92
N GLU A 89 -13.10 3.70 -6.73
CA GLU A 89 -13.44 2.29 -6.98
C GLU A 89 -12.70 1.29 -6.08
N ILE A 90 -11.67 1.73 -5.32
CA ILE A 90 -10.89 0.82 -4.50
C ILE A 90 -11.58 0.55 -3.16
N SER A 91 -11.85 -0.72 -2.86
CA SER A 91 -12.34 -1.11 -1.54
C SER A 91 -11.22 -1.12 -0.50
N TYR A 92 -10.78 0.06 -0.06
CA TYR A 92 -9.71 0.17 0.94
C TYR A 92 -10.06 -0.49 2.28
N ARG A 93 -11.34 -0.60 2.61
CA ARG A 93 -11.77 -1.37 3.80
C ARG A 93 -11.41 -2.86 3.68
N ALA A 94 -11.59 -3.44 2.49
CA ALA A 94 -11.19 -4.83 2.23
C ALA A 94 -9.66 -4.98 2.22
N VAL A 95 -8.95 -4.01 1.64
CA VAL A 95 -7.48 -3.97 1.66
C VAL A 95 -6.96 -3.89 3.11
N ALA A 96 -7.50 -2.98 3.93
CA ALA A 96 -7.10 -2.83 5.33
C ALA A 96 -7.33 -4.13 6.13
N THR A 97 -8.47 -4.79 5.93
CA THR A 97 -8.77 -6.09 6.55
C THR A 97 -7.76 -7.16 6.12
N ALA A 98 -7.43 -7.22 4.83
CA ALA A 98 -6.45 -8.15 4.29
C ALA A 98 -5.04 -7.90 4.84
N LEU A 99 -4.60 -6.65 4.89
CA LEU A 99 -3.30 -6.27 5.48
C LEU A 99 -3.20 -6.71 6.95
N ARG A 100 -4.27 -6.50 7.73
CA ARG A 100 -4.34 -6.96 9.11
C ARG A 100 -4.22 -8.49 9.20
N SER A 101 -4.98 -9.23 8.39
CA SER A 101 -4.96 -10.71 8.40
C SER A 101 -3.61 -11.28 7.95
N MET A 102 -2.88 -10.56 7.09
CA MET A 102 -1.50 -10.89 6.71
C MET A 102 -0.48 -10.57 7.81
N GLY A 103 -0.88 -9.93 8.91
CA GLY A 103 0.01 -9.46 9.96
C GLY A 103 0.93 -8.32 9.53
N TYR A 104 0.50 -7.49 8.58
CA TYR A 104 1.25 -6.28 8.21
C TYR A 104 1.24 -5.29 9.37
N ARG A 105 2.43 -4.77 9.73
CA ARG A 105 2.64 -3.84 10.84
C ARG A 105 3.40 -2.59 10.42
N GLY A 106 3.66 -2.45 9.11
CA GLY A 106 4.36 -1.30 8.55
C GLY A 106 3.45 -0.09 8.39
N THR A 107 4.01 0.96 7.83
CA THR A 107 3.32 2.21 7.55
C THR A 107 2.34 2.06 6.39
N VAL A 108 1.16 2.62 6.56
CA VAL A 108 0.24 2.97 5.46
C VAL A 108 0.13 4.49 5.45
N ALA A 109 0.51 5.11 4.35
CA ALA A 109 0.51 6.56 4.17
C ALA A 109 -0.50 6.95 3.07
N MET A 110 -1.20 8.06 3.26
CA MET A 110 -2.04 8.63 2.22
C MET A 110 -1.26 9.66 1.41
N GLU A 111 -1.18 9.45 0.08
CA GLU A 111 -0.68 10.42 -0.88
C GLU A 111 -1.80 10.74 -1.89
N ALA A 112 -2.66 11.69 -1.53
CA ALA A 112 -3.89 11.96 -2.24
C ALA A 112 -4.24 13.45 -2.25
N PHE A 113 -5.08 13.85 -3.21
CA PHE A 113 -5.73 15.15 -3.20
C PHE A 113 -7.02 15.07 -2.40
N ALA A 114 -7.29 16.08 -1.56
CA ALA A 114 -8.56 16.14 -0.85
C ALA A 114 -9.70 16.58 -1.80
N THR A 115 -10.83 15.86 -1.78
CA THR A 115 -12.04 16.28 -2.54
C THR A 115 -12.80 17.44 -1.87
N GLY A 116 -12.41 17.79 -0.64
CA GLY A 116 -12.97 18.87 0.18
C GLY A 116 -11.89 19.43 1.07
N SER A 117 -12.14 19.49 2.38
CA SER A 117 -11.11 19.90 3.32
C SER A 117 -10.07 18.79 3.54
N SER A 118 -8.83 19.17 3.82
CA SER A 118 -7.77 18.20 4.15
C SER A 118 -8.07 17.44 5.44
N ASP A 119 -8.75 18.09 6.40
CA ASP A 119 -9.12 17.48 7.68
C ASP A 119 -10.14 16.35 7.46
N ASP A 120 -11.18 16.58 6.63
CA ASP A 120 -12.14 15.54 6.27
C ASP A 120 -11.48 14.36 5.56
N ALA A 121 -10.55 14.64 4.65
CA ALA A 121 -9.80 13.61 3.94
C ALA A 121 -8.93 12.77 4.87
N LEU A 122 -8.30 13.38 5.87
CA LEU A 122 -7.54 12.68 6.91
C LEU A 122 -8.47 11.82 7.78
N ASP A 123 -9.63 12.34 8.16
CA ASP A 123 -10.61 11.59 8.93
C ASP A 123 -11.14 10.36 8.16
N ASP A 124 -11.40 10.50 6.87
CA ASP A 124 -11.78 9.40 5.98
C ASP A 124 -10.69 8.32 5.92
N PHE A 125 -9.45 8.73 5.76
CA PHE A 125 -8.30 7.83 5.76
C PHE A 125 -8.15 7.09 7.10
N ILE A 126 -8.16 7.82 8.22
CA ILE A 126 -8.04 7.23 9.56
C ILE A 126 -9.17 6.23 9.80
N ARG A 127 -10.42 6.60 9.48
CA ARG A 127 -11.60 5.73 9.64
C ARG A 127 -11.49 4.46 8.80
N THR A 128 -10.94 4.56 7.61
CA THR A 128 -10.78 3.43 6.68
C THR A 128 -9.79 2.40 7.23
N PHE A 129 -8.68 2.84 7.81
CA PHE A 129 -7.61 1.97 8.29
C PHE A 129 -7.67 1.65 9.79
N SER A 130 -8.44 2.40 10.57
CA SER A 130 -8.72 2.09 11.99
C SER A 130 -9.78 1.00 12.12
N LEU A 131 -9.38 -0.25 11.86
CA LEU A 131 -10.27 -1.38 12.04
C LEU A 131 -10.46 -1.68 13.54
N PRO A 132 -11.67 -2.01 14.00
CA PRO A 132 -11.88 -2.45 15.38
C PRO A 132 -11.01 -3.69 15.66
N PRO A 133 -10.59 -3.92 16.93
CA PRO A 133 -9.94 -5.17 17.29
C PRO A 133 -10.81 -6.35 16.87
N GLU A 134 -10.21 -7.40 16.29
CA GLU A 134 -10.93 -8.62 15.99
C GLU A 134 -11.52 -9.14 17.31
N SER A 135 -12.83 -9.36 17.31
CA SER A 135 -13.43 -10.18 18.34
C SER A 135 -12.78 -11.57 18.23
N LEU A 136 -12.01 -11.97 19.23
CA LEU A 136 -11.54 -13.35 19.33
C LEU A 136 -12.73 -14.28 19.11
N PRO A 137 -12.61 -15.32 18.27
CA PRO A 137 -13.67 -16.31 18.20
C PRO A 137 -13.93 -16.78 19.62
N SER A 138 -15.19 -16.71 20.06
CA SER A 138 -15.61 -17.28 21.33
C SER A 138 -15.10 -18.73 21.36
N GLU A 139 -14.23 -19.06 22.33
CA GLU A 139 -13.83 -20.44 22.55
C GLU A 139 -15.09 -21.27 22.63
N GLY A 140 -15.24 -22.18 21.66
CA GLY A 140 -16.39 -23.04 21.57
C GLY A 140 -16.55 -23.78 22.89
N ALA A 141 -17.73 -23.68 23.48
CA ALA A 141 -18.10 -24.52 24.61
C ALA A 141 -17.90 -25.97 24.20
N PRO A 142 -17.25 -26.81 25.04
CA PRO A 142 -17.11 -28.23 24.73
C PRO A 142 -18.49 -28.89 24.69
N ALA A 143 -18.70 -29.70 23.68
CA ALA A 143 -19.88 -30.55 23.51
C ALA A 143 -19.91 -31.68 24.54
#